data_b56aaf5ddbbd89e53248a1c2eab16415
#
_entry.id   b56aaf5ddbbd89e53248a1c2eab16415
#
_cell.length_a   1.000
_cell.length_b   1.000
_cell.length_c   1.000
_cell.angle_alpha   90.00
_cell.angle_beta   90.00
_cell.angle_gamma   90.00
#
_symmetry.space_group_name_H-M   'P 1'
#
loop_
_entity.id
_entity.type
_entity.pdbx_description
1 polymer ?
#
loop_
_entity_poly.entity_id
_entity_poly.type
_entity_poly.pdbx_seq_one_letter_code
_entity_poly.pdbx_strand_id
1 'polypeptide(L)'
;FDTYVPSVDQLKEVVTPETKCLLLPNLIGNVPDWEAIREAFPDVILFEDSADTITRTDCTDISTTSFYASHVITAGGIGGMVMFNDEEHLKRALMYRDWGRIGDNIEEPSERFNHSVDGIPYDWKFLYGVAGYHLKACEMNAAFGLVQLDKLEDFLKKRRQSVERYLDNLEECPYYTMPDGSKTPNWLAIPFQ
;
A
#
# COMPACT_ATOMS: atom_id res chain seq x y z
N PHE A 1 -18.87 10.64 -8.14
CA PHE A 1 -19.31 9.26 -7.84
C PHE A 1 -19.05 8.30 -9.01
N ASP A 2 -18.85 8.82 -10.23
CA ASP A 2 -18.87 7.99 -11.43
C ASP A 2 -17.58 7.21 -11.68
N THR A 3 -16.47 7.57 -11.04
CA THR A 3 -15.16 6.94 -11.25
C THR A 3 -14.61 6.20 -10.03
N TYR A 4 -15.14 6.43 -8.82
CA TYR A 4 -14.61 5.96 -7.53
C TYR A 4 -13.17 6.40 -7.20
N VAL A 5 -12.53 7.15 -8.10
CA VAL A 5 -11.21 7.75 -7.92
C VAL A 5 -11.27 9.24 -8.31
N PRO A 6 -10.50 10.12 -7.66
CA PRO A 6 -10.52 11.53 -7.98
C PRO A 6 -9.82 11.81 -9.31
N SER A 7 -10.36 12.78 -10.06
CA SER A 7 -9.66 13.37 -11.20
C SER A 7 -8.64 14.43 -10.75
N VAL A 8 -7.69 14.78 -11.62
CA VAL A 8 -6.73 15.86 -11.36
C VAL A 8 -7.45 17.19 -11.09
N ASP A 9 -8.55 17.47 -11.81
CA ASP A 9 -9.28 18.74 -11.61
C ASP A 9 -9.98 18.79 -10.26
N GLN A 10 -10.55 17.70 -9.79
CA GLN A 10 -11.09 17.61 -8.43
C GLN A 10 -9.99 17.78 -7.36
N LEU A 11 -8.80 17.24 -7.59
CA LEU A 11 -7.68 17.42 -6.68
C LEU A 11 -7.19 18.87 -6.64
N LYS A 12 -7.18 19.59 -7.78
CA LYS A 12 -6.83 21.03 -7.84
C LYS A 12 -7.77 21.91 -7.02
N GLU A 13 -9.02 21.49 -6.82
CA GLU A 13 -9.98 22.25 -6.01
C GLU A 13 -9.69 22.18 -4.51
N VAL A 14 -8.99 21.13 -4.04
CA VAL A 14 -8.76 20.87 -2.61
C VAL A 14 -7.29 20.98 -2.18
N VAL A 15 -6.35 20.84 -3.11
CA VAL A 15 -4.92 20.97 -2.83
C VAL A 15 -4.56 22.44 -2.62
N THR A 16 -3.84 22.71 -1.55
CA THR A 16 -3.35 24.05 -1.19
C THR A 16 -1.82 24.02 -1.04
N PRO A 17 -1.14 25.18 -0.93
CA PRO A 17 0.31 25.24 -0.68
C PRO A 17 0.76 24.54 0.62
N GLU A 18 -0.15 24.33 1.56
CA GLU A 18 0.08 23.64 2.81
C GLU A 18 -0.03 22.10 2.67
N THR A 19 -0.62 21.62 1.57
CA THR A 19 -0.76 20.18 1.31
C THR A 19 0.62 19.54 1.10
N LYS A 20 0.94 18.55 1.93
CA LYS A 20 2.24 17.83 1.90
C LYS A 20 2.14 16.46 1.29
N CYS A 21 0.97 15.83 1.35
CA CYS A 21 0.76 14.47 0.90
C CYS A 21 -0.64 14.30 0.33
N LEU A 22 -0.75 13.56 -0.75
CA LEU A 22 -2.01 13.05 -1.30
C LEU A 22 -2.03 11.53 -1.06
N LEU A 23 -2.88 11.10 -0.12
CA LEU A 23 -3.15 9.69 0.11
C LEU A 23 -4.44 9.32 -0.61
N LEU A 24 -4.33 8.51 -1.66
CA LEU A 24 -5.47 8.12 -2.49
C LEU A 24 -5.52 6.58 -2.60
N PRO A 25 -6.71 5.97 -2.43
CA PRO A 25 -6.88 4.55 -2.64
C PRO A 25 -7.06 4.20 -4.13
N ASN A 26 -6.54 3.05 -4.52
CA ASN A 26 -6.97 2.31 -5.70
C ASN A 26 -8.32 1.62 -5.37
N LEU A 27 -9.37 2.41 -5.19
CA LEU A 27 -10.61 2.00 -4.54
C LEU A 27 -11.31 0.90 -5.33
N ILE A 28 -11.56 -0.23 -4.65
CA ILE A 28 -12.17 -1.45 -5.20
C ILE A 28 -11.50 -2.01 -6.46
N GLY A 29 -10.27 -1.56 -6.74
CA GLY A 29 -9.51 -1.95 -7.93
C GLY A 29 -9.51 -0.91 -9.05
N ASN A 30 -10.19 0.22 -8.89
CA ASN A 30 -10.09 1.34 -9.81
C ASN A 30 -8.88 2.21 -9.45
N VAL A 31 -7.98 2.44 -10.41
CA VAL A 31 -6.69 3.09 -10.19
C VAL A 31 -6.74 4.53 -10.68
N PRO A 32 -6.39 5.52 -9.82
CA PRO A 32 -6.23 6.91 -10.25
C PRO A 32 -5.18 7.04 -11.36
N ASP A 33 -5.28 8.11 -12.15
CA ASP A 33 -4.23 8.47 -13.11
C ASP A 33 -3.04 9.08 -12.37
N TRP A 34 -2.22 8.22 -11.76
CA TRP A 34 -1.08 8.62 -10.94
C TRP A 34 -0.04 9.43 -11.71
N GLU A 35 0.14 9.17 -13.01
CA GLU A 35 1.07 9.93 -13.85
C GLU A 35 0.57 11.36 -14.04
N ALA A 36 -0.71 11.54 -14.39
CA ALA A 36 -1.30 12.87 -14.50
C ALA A 36 -1.34 13.61 -13.15
N ILE A 37 -1.55 12.88 -12.04
CA ILE A 37 -1.49 13.47 -10.68
C ILE A 37 -0.06 13.92 -10.36
N ARG A 38 0.95 13.12 -10.66
CA ARG A 38 2.36 13.49 -10.46
C ARG A 38 2.76 14.71 -11.28
N GLU A 39 2.32 14.76 -12.54
CA GLU A 39 2.56 15.93 -13.39
C GLU A 39 1.93 17.21 -12.82
N ALA A 40 0.71 17.10 -12.30
CA ALA A 40 -0.01 18.24 -11.72
C ALA A 40 0.54 18.68 -10.35
N PHE A 41 1.12 17.76 -9.57
CA PHE A 41 1.57 17.99 -8.19
C PHE A 41 3.00 17.42 -7.98
N PRO A 42 4.02 17.97 -8.63
CA PRO A 42 5.38 17.39 -8.63
C PRO A 42 6.05 17.35 -7.25
N ASP A 43 5.75 18.32 -6.38
CA ASP A 43 6.37 18.50 -5.07
C ASP A 43 5.56 17.90 -3.90
N VAL A 44 4.42 17.28 -4.18
CA VAL A 44 3.55 16.66 -3.17
C VAL A 44 3.87 15.18 -3.05
N ILE A 45 3.98 14.67 -1.83
CA ILE A 45 4.15 13.23 -1.59
C ILE A 45 2.89 12.50 -2.07
N LEU A 46 3.06 11.56 -2.99
CA LEU A 46 1.99 10.69 -3.47
C LEU A 46 2.02 9.37 -2.71
N PHE A 47 0.95 9.08 -2.00
CA PHE A 47 0.77 7.88 -1.23
C PHE A 47 -0.35 7.03 -1.85
N GLU A 48 0.02 5.95 -2.50
CA GLU A 48 -0.88 5.00 -3.15
C GLU A 48 -1.34 3.94 -2.14
N ASP A 49 -2.62 3.91 -1.83
CA ASP A 49 -3.22 2.82 -1.07
C ASP A 49 -3.72 1.72 -2.02
N SER A 50 -2.92 0.67 -2.15
CA SER A 50 -3.19 -0.50 -3.01
C SER A 50 -3.73 -1.69 -2.23
N ALA A 51 -4.46 -1.48 -1.14
CA ALA A 51 -5.07 -2.57 -0.38
C ALA A 51 -5.96 -3.45 -1.26
N ASP A 52 -6.67 -2.85 -2.20
CA ASP A 52 -7.61 -3.53 -3.09
C ASP A 52 -6.99 -4.06 -4.39
N THR A 53 -5.72 -3.75 -4.68
CA THR A 53 -5.12 -4.06 -5.99
C THR A 53 -3.83 -4.86 -5.96
N ILE A 54 -2.98 -4.74 -4.93
CA ILE A 54 -1.59 -5.25 -4.94
C ILE A 54 -0.77 -4.65 -6.10
N THR A 55 -0.91 -3.36 -6.32
CA THR A 55 -0.13 -2.62 -7.31
C THR A 55 0.86 -1.70 -6.64
N ARG A 56 1.88 -1.31 -7.38
CA ARG A 56 2.76 -0.21 -7.08
C ARG A 56 2.99 0.56 -8.37
N THR A 57 2.73 1.86 -8.31
CA THR A 57 2.96 2.76 -9.44
C THR A 57 4.31 3.46 -9.27
N ASP A 58 5.15 3.44 -10.29
CA ASP A 58 6.53 3.95 -10.20
C ASP A 58 6.63 5.44 -9.87
N CYS A 59 5.63 6.23 -10.27
CA CYS A 59 5.60 7.66 -10.00
C CYS A 59 5.07 8.03 -8.60
N THR A 60 4.61 7.06 -7.79
CA THR A 60 4.22 7.32 -6.39
C THR A 60 5.42 7.18 -5.45
N ASP A 61 5.44 7.94 -4.34
CA ASP A 61 6.56 7.94 -3.39
C ASP A 61 6.44 6.81 -2.37
N ILE A 62 5.20 6.52 -1.96
CA ILE A 62 4.87 5.49 -0.97
C ILE A 62 3.70 4.69 -1.52
N SER A 63 3.75 3.37 -1.37
CA SER A 63 2.66 2.49 -1.73
C SER A 63 2.41 1.49 -0.60
N THR A 64 1.14 1.18 -0.34
CA THR A 64 0.75 0.15 0.64
C THR A 64 -0.04 -0.96 -0.03
N THR A 65 0.01 -2.16 0.56
CA THR A 65 -0.92 -3.23 0.22
C THR A 65 -1.34 -3.98 1.47
N SER A 66 -2.45 -4.69 1.38
CA SER A 66 -3.04 -5.43 2.49
C SER A 66 -3.09 -6.92 2.19
N PHE A 67 -2.79 -7.71 3.21
CA PHE A 67 -2.93 -9.17 3.21
C PHE A 67 -4.10 -9.62 4.10
N TYR A 68 -5.07 -8.73 4.31
CA TYR A 68 -6.30 -9.09 5.01
C TYR A 68 -7.09 -10.14 4.22
N ALA A 69 -7.92 -10.93 4.91
CA ALA A 69 -8.56 -12.12 4.36
C ALA A 69 -9.41 -11.89 3.10
N SER A 70 -10.05 -10.73 2.96
CA SER A 70 -10.93 -10.39 1.82
C SER A 70 -10.24 -9.64 0.69
N HIS A 71 -8.95 -9.29 0.82
CA HIS A 71 -8.20 -8.63 -0.23
C HIS A 71 -7.68 -9.62 -1.29
N VAL A 72 -6.82 -9.15 -2.19
CA VAL A 72 -6.40 -9.92 -3.38
C VAL A 72 -5.70 -11.22 -3.02
N ILE A 73 -4.76 -11.17 -2.07
CA ILE A 73 -4.15 -12.34 -1.41
C ILE A 73 -4.13 -12.10 0.10
N THR A 74 -3.93 -13.17 0.87
CA THR A 74 -3.93 -13.08 2.32
C THR A 74 -2.68 -13.73 2.93
N ALA A 75 -2.23 -13.22 4.06
CA ALA A 75 -1.19 -13.83 4.87
C ALA A 75 -1.77 -14.42 6.16
N GLY A 76 -2.75 -15.31 6.00
CA GLY A 76 -3.46 -15.91 7.14
C GLY A 76 -4.46 -14.95 7.81
N GLY A 77 -5.02 -14.02 7.04
CA GLY A 77 -6.06 -13.08 7.47
C GLY A 77 -5.58 -11.74 8.00
N ILE A 78 -4.29 -11.53 8.12
CA ILE A 78 -3.67 -10.31 8.66
C ILE A 78 -2.40 -9.92 7.90
N GLY A 79 -1.92 -8.70 8.14
CA GLY A 79 -0.66 -8.20 7.58
C GLY A 79 -0.87 -7.27 6.40
N GLY A 80 0.23 -6.74 5.94
CA GLY A 80 0.33 -5.82 4.80
C GLY A 80 1.79 -5.48 4.56
N MET A 81 2.01 -4.65 3.56
CA MET A 81 3.34 -4.17 3.20
C MET A 81 3.28 -2.68 2.90
N VAL A 82 4.32 -1.97 3.27
CA VAL A 82 4.55 -0.59 2.85
C VAL A 82 5.84 -0.54 2.04
N MET A 83 5.79 0.09 0.88
CA MET A 83 6.91 0.24 -0.03
C MET A 83 7.28 1.73 -0.12
N PHE A 84 8.57 2.03 -0.04
CA PHE A 84 9.11 3.38 -0.11
C PHE A 84 10.10 3.49 -1.25
N ASN A 85 10.12 4.62 -1.93
CA ASN A 85 11.18 4.97 -2.89
C ASN A 85 12.38 5.62 -2.19
N ASP A 86 12.18 6.15 -0.99
CA ASP A 86 13.22 6.81 -0.19
C ASP A 86 13.70 5.90 0.94
N GLU A 87 15.02 5.69 1.03
CA GLU A 87 15.63 4.80 2.03
C GLU A 87 15.52 5.35 3.47
N GLU A 88 15.54 6.65 3.64
CA GLU A 88 15.42 7.28 4.97
C GLU A 88 13.98 7.13 5.50
N HIS A 89 12.98 7.24 4.61
CA HIS A 89 11.59 6.92 4.96
C HIS A 89 11.44 5.46 5.36
N LEU A 90 12.08 4.53 4.63
CA LEU A 90 12.07 3.11 4.99
C LEU A 90 12.70 2.88 6.36
N LYS A 91 13.90 3.43 6.63
CA LYS A 91 14.58 3.28 7.93
C LYS A 91 13.72 3.81 9.07
N ARG A 92 13.09 4.95 8.87
CA ARG A 92 12.19 5.54 9.86
C ARG A 92 10.95 4.70 10.10
N ALA A 93 10.34 4.14 9.05
CA ALA A 93 9.21 3.23 9.15
C ALA A 93 9.56 1.95 9.90
N LEU A 94 10.75 1.38 9.67
CA LEU A 94 11.26 0.23 10.40
C LEU A 94 11.40 0.52 11.91
N MET A 95 11.90 1.71 12.28
CA MET A 95 11.90 2.11 13.69
C MET A 95 10.48 2.12 14.27
N TYR A 96 9.52 2.76 13.60
CA TYR A 96 8.14 2.80 14.08
C TYR A 96 7.51 1.42 14.18
N ARG A 97 7.80 0.52 13.23
CA ARG A 97 7.33 -0.87 13.24
C ARG A 97 7.84 -1.65 14.46
N ASP A 98 9.07 -1.37 14.90
CA ASP A 98 9.81 -2.15 15.89
C ASP A 98 9.99 -1.39 17.21
N TRP A 99 8.92 -0.92 17.81
CA TRP A 99 8.85 -0.19 19.11
C TRP A 99 9.63 1.13 19.17
N GLY A 100 10.13 1.64 18.07
CA GLY A 100 10.98 2.82 18.02
C GLY A 100 12.47 2.52 18.17
N ARG A 101 12.89 1.26 18.08
CA ARG A 101 14.29 0.82 18.20
C ARG A 101 15.10 1.32 17.00
N ILE A 102 16.31 1.81 17.27
CA ILE A 102 17.21 2.29 16.22
C ILE A 102 18.14 1.20 15.65
N GLY A 103 18.27 0.06 16.29
CA GLY A 103 19.19 -1.03 15.94
C GLY A 103 18.56 -2.43 15.93
N ASP A 104 17.24 -2.55 15.64
CA ASP A 104 16.57 -3.86 15.71
C ASP A 104 17.07 -4.86 14.66
N ASN A 105 17.58 -4.39 13.54
CA ASN A 105 18.13 -5.20 12.45
C ASN A 105 19.65 -5.46 12.56
N ILE A 106 20.32 -4.98 13.61
CA ILE A 106 21.75 -5.22 13.83
C ILE A 106 21.92 -6.53 14.61
N GLU A 107 22.39 -7.56 13.95
CA GLU A 107 22.56 -8.89 14.53
C GLU A 107 24.00 -9.15 15.03
N GLU A 108 25.01 -8.60 14.34
CA GLU A 108 26.42 -8.82 14.65
C GLU A 108 26.78 -8.21 16.03
N PRO A 109 27.28 -9.01 17.00
CA PRO A 109 27.56 -8.54 18.36
C PRO A 109 28.54 -7.37 18.42
N SER A 110 29.56 -7.33 17.56
CA SER A 110 30.54 -6.26 17.51
C SER A 110 29.93 -4.92 17.11
N GLU A 111 28.88 -4.94 16.29
CA GLU A 111 28.14 -3.74 15.90
C GLU A 111 27.09 -3.37 16.95
N ARG A 112 26.41 -4.37 17.52
CA ARG A 112 25.36 -4.12 18.52
C ARG A 112 25.84 -3.37 19.75
N PHE A 113 27.05 -3.62 20.21
CA PHE A 113 27.64 -2.99 21.38
C PHE A 113 28.60 -1.85 21.08
N ASN A 114 28.68 -1.42 19.83
CA ASN A 114 29.55 -0.31 19.40
C ASN A 114 28.91 1.07 19.56
N HIS A 115 27.93 1.19 20.44
CA HIS A 115 27.30 2.47 20.76
C HIS A 115 27.49 2.82 22.22
N SER A 116 27.69 4.09 22.51
CA SER A 116 27.78 4.57 23.89
C SER A 116 26.93 5.84 24.10
N VAL A 117 26.33 5.92 25.28
CA VAL A 117 25.68 7.13 25.76
C VAL A 117 26.43 7.59 27.02
N ASP A 118 26.94 8.81 26.99
CA ASP A 118 27.78 9.37 28.05
C ASP A 118 28.99 8.49 28.44
N GLY A 119 29.57 7.81 27.44
CA GLY A 119 30.70 6.89 27.61
C GLY A 119 30.34 5.51 28.15
N ILE A 120 29.07 5.21 28.36
CA ILE A 120 28.59 3.91 28.78
C ILE A 120 28.15 3.11 27.53
N PRO A 121 28.69 1.88 27.30
CA PRO A 121 28.25 1.03 26.18
C PRO A 121 26.79 0.60 26.32
N TYR A 122 26.06 0.72 25.21
CA TYR A 122 24.68 0.27 25.12
C TYR A 122 24.48 -0.70 23.94
N ASP A 123 23.59 -1.65 24.13
CA ASP A 123 23.08 -2.49 23.04
C ASP A 123 22.09 -1.66 22.19
N TRP A 124 22.36 -1.52 20.89
CA TRP A 124 21.49 -0.85 19.92
C TRP A 124 20.03 -1.30 19.98
N LYS A 125 19.79 -2.59 20.29
CA LYS A 125 18.43 -3.14 20.39
C LYS A 125 17.59 -2.54 21.52
N PHE A 126 18.22 -1.88 22.47
CA PHE A 126 17.52 -1.22 23.60
C PHE A 126 17.59 0.31 23.53
N LEU A 127 18.01 0.85 22.41
CA LEU A 127 17.97 2.29 22.17
C LEU A 127 16.74 2.65 21.33
N TYR A 128 16.01 3.65 21.78
CA TYR A 128 14.75 4.07 21.18
C TYR A 128 14.88 5.50 20.67
N GLY A 129 14.75 5.69 19.35
CA GLY A 129 14.82 6.99 18.70
C GLY A 129 13.48 7.69 18.58
N VAL A 130 12.38 6.93 18.64
CA VAL A 130 11.01 7.43 18.52
C VAL A 130 10.08 6.58 19.40
N ALA A 131 8.89 7.10 19.71
CA ALA A 131 7.81 6.29 20.24
C ALA A 131 7.20 5.47 19.11
N GLY A 132 7.44 4.15 19.11
CA GLY A 132 7.02 3.25 18.04
C GLY A 132 5.94 2.26 18.47
N TYR A 133 5.62 1.34 17.55
CA TYR A 133 4.56 0.34 17.66
C TYR A 133 5.11 -1.07 17.55
N HIS A 134 4.34 -2.06 17.95
CA HIS A 134 4.62 -3.46 17.63
C HIS A 134 3.81 -3.87 16.39
N LEU A 135 4.40 -3.70 15.20
CA LEU A 135 3.77 -4.04 13.93
C LEU A 135 4.58 -5.11 13.15
N LYS A 136 5.45 -5.86 13.83
CA LYS A 136 6.20 -6.96 13.23
C LYS A 136 5.26 -8.07 12.76
N ALA A 137 5.47 -8.51 11.51
CA ALA A 137 4.81 -9.69 10.98
C ALA A 137 5.32 -10.97 11.67
N CYS A 138 4.48 -11.99 11.72
CA CYS A 138 4.86 -13.32 12.18
C CYS A 138 5.35 -14.16 10.99
N GLU A 139 6.40 -14.96 11.19
CA GLU A 139 6.96 -15.86 10.17
C GLU A 139 5.92 -16.83 9.59
N MET A 140 4.96 -17.29 10.40
CA MET A 140 3.87 -18.15 9.92
C MET A 140 2.99 -17.43 8.91
N ASN A 141 2.72 -16.13 9.12
CA ASN A 141 1.97 -15.33 8.18
C ASN A 141 2.74 -15.12 6.87
N ALA A 142 4.05 -14.88 6.97
CA ALA A 142 4.92 -14.74 5.80
C ALA A 142 4.96 -16.05 4.98
N ALA A 143 5.11 -17.19 5.62
CA ALA A 143 5.11 -18.51 4.96
C ALA A 143 3.77 -18.79 4.26
N PHE A 144 2.65 -18.45 4.89
CA PHE A 144 1.33 -18.55 4.27
C PHE A 144 1.20 -17.60 3.06
N GLY A 145 1.66 -16.36 3.21
CA GLY A 145 1.62 -15.34 2.17
C GLY A 145 2.43 -15.73 0.92
N LEU A 146 3.59 -16.36 1.07
CA LEU A 146 4.40 -16.86 -0.05
C LEU A 146 3.60 -17.84 -0.93
N VAL A 147 2.88 -18.79 -0.31
CA VAL A 147 2.03 -19.73 -1.05
C VAL A 147 0.87 -19.02 -1.76
N GLN A 148 0.37 -17.93 -1.19
CA GLN A 148 -0.67 -17.13 -1.84
C GLN A 148 -0.10 -16.30 -3.00
N LEU A 149 1.12 -15.80 -2.87
CA LEU A 149 1.82 -15.05 -3.91
C LEU A 149 2.02 -15.92 -5.17
N ASP A 150 2.37 -17.20 -5.01
CA ASP A 150 2.48 -18.16 -6.12
C ASP A 150 1.16 -18.35 -6.90
N LYS A 151 0.02 -18.05 -6.28
CA LYS A 151 -1.31 -18.15 -6.89
C LYS A 151 -1.82 -16.82 -7.46
N LEU A 152 -1.11 -15.72 -7.25
CA LEU A 152 -1.59 -14.38 -7.57
C LEU A 152 -2.01 -14.24 -9.04
N GLU A 153 -1.18 -14.68 -9.97
CA GLU A 153 -1.45 -14.61 -11.42
C GLU A 153 -2.78 -15.30 -11.79
N ASP A 154 -3.02 -16.50 -11.23
CA ASP A 154 -4.24 -17.26 -11.48
C ASP A 154 -5.47 -16.57 -10.86
N PHE A 155 -5.33 -15.98 -9.66
CA PHE A 155 -6.38 -15.21 -9.03
C PHE A 155 -6.74 -13.96 -9.84
N LEU A 156 -5.75 -13.20 -10.30
CA LEU A 156 -5.96 -12.01 -11.12
C LEU A 156 -6.64 -12.36 -12.44
N LYS A 157 -6.22 -13.46 -13.08
CA LYS A 157 -6.85 -13.96 -14.31
C LYS A 157 -8.33 -14.33 -14.09
N LYS A 158 -8.62 -15.12 -13.06
CA LYS A 158 -10.00 -15.54 -12.75
C LYS A 158 -10.87 -14.34 -12.38
N ARG A 159 -10.31 -13.37 -11.67
CA ARG A 159 -11.02 -12.14 -11.31
C ARG A 159 -11.40 -11.33 -12.56
N ARG A 160 -10.46 -11.12 -13.50
CA ARG A 160 -10.75 -10.47 -14.79
C ARG A 160 -11.87 -11.18 -15.54
N GLN A 161 -11.77 -12.49 -15.71
CA GLN A 161 -12.81 -13.29 -16.36
C GLN A 161 -14.17 -13.17 -15.68
N SER A 162 -14.19 -13.09 -14.36
CA SER A 162 -15.43 -12.89 -13.61
C SER A 162 -16.03 -11.52 -13.86
N VAL A 163 -15.20 -10.46 -13.85
CA VAL A 163 -15.64 -9.09 -14.14
C VAL A 163 -16.19 -9.01 -15.58
N GLU A 164 -15.45 -9.48 -16.57
CA GLU A 164 -15.91 -9.51 -17.97
C GLU A 164 -17.28 -10.18 -18.08
N ARG A 165 -17.42 -11.36 -17.47
CA ARG A 165 -18.72 -12.08 -17.48
C ARG A 165 -19.84 -11.31 -16.81
N TYR A 166 -19.57 -10.58 -15.73
CA TYR A 166 -20.58 -9.73 -15.10
C TYR A 166 -20.95 -8.55 -16.00
N LEU A 167 -19.98 -7.90 -16.62
CA LEU A 167 -20.21 -6.79 -17.53
C LEU A 167 -21.08 -7.21 -18.72
N ASP A 168 -20.75 -8.33 -19.37
CA ASP A 168 -21.53 -8.87 -20.50
C ASP A 168 -23.00 -9.12 -20.09
N ASN A 169 -23.25 -9.57 -18.86
CA ASN A 169 -24.62 -9.83 -18.38
C ASN A 169 -25.35 -8.56 -17.91
N LEU A 170 -24.63 -7.48 -17.61
CA LEU A 170 -25.18 -6.22 -17.10
C LEU A 170 -25.30 -5.13 -18.15
N GLU A 171 -24.71 -5.31 -19.34
CA GLU A 171 -24.66 -4.31 -20.43
C GLU A 171 -26.05 -3.76 -20.79
N GLU A 172 -27.08 -4.61 -20.77
CA GLU A 172 -28.46 -4.22 -21.09
C GLU A 172 -29.30 -3.96 -19.83
N CYS A 173 -28.69 -3.95 -18.63
CA CYS A 173 -29.44 -3.77 -17.39
C CYS A 173 -29.77 -2.29 -17.15
N PRO A 174 -31.05 -1.87 -17.18
CA PRO A 174 -31.43 -0.46 -17.04
C PRO A 174 -31.24 0.09 -15.62
N TYR A 175 -30.91 -0.78 -14.66
CA TYR A 175 -30.72 -0.43 -13.25
C TYR A 175 -29.27 -0.45 -12.82
N TYR A 176 -28.33 -0.57 -13.76
CA TYR A 176 -26.93 -0.64 -13.48
C TYR A 176 -26.14 0.39 -14.30
N THR A 177 -25.35 1.18 -13.63
CA THR A 177 -24.42 2.10 -14.28
C THR A 177 -23.01 1.70 -13.93
N MET A 178 -22.19 1.49 -14.97
CA MET A 178 -20.76 1.22 -14.80
C MET A 178 -20.01 2.47 -14.38
N PRO A 179 -19.07 2.36 -13.43
CA PRO A 179 -18.14 3.45 -13.16
C PRO A 179 -17.25 3.72 -14.38
N ASP A 180 -17.06 5.00 -14.70
CA ASP A 180 -16.14 5.43 -15.73
C ASP A 180 -14.67 5.21 -15.32
N GLY A 181 -13.81 4.94 -16.28
CA GLY A 181 -12.36 5.15 -16.16
C GLY A 181 -11.54 3.99 -15.61
N SER A 182 -12.10 2.80 -15.40
CA SER A 182 -11.28 1.63 -15.08
C SER A 182 -10.41 1.22 -16.26
N LYS A 183 -9.12 1.60 -16.21
CA LYS A 183 -8.13 1.18 -17.21
C LYS A 183 -7.74 -0.30 -17.06
N THR A 184 -8.03 -0.93 -15.91
CA THR A 184 -7.71 -2.33 -15.64
C THR A 184 -8.80 -3.00 -14.83
N PRO A 185 -9.56 -3.94 -15.40
CA PRO A 185 -10.67 -4.59 -14.71
C PRO A 185 -10.19 -5.68 -13.74
N ASN A 186 -9.40 -5.33 -12.75
CA ASN A 186 -9.03 -6.21 -11.64
C ASN A 186 -9.78 -5.82 -10.36
N TRP A 187 -11.05 -5.55 -10.50
CA TRP A 187 -11.89 -5.09 -9.41
C TRP A 187 -11.98 -6.09 -8.27
N LEU A 188 -11.83 -5.59 -7.06
CA LEU A 188 -12.03 -6.37 -5.85
C LEU A 188 -13.52 -6.68 -5.64
N ALA A 189 -14.39 -5.73 -5.98
CA ALA A 189 -15.84 -5.82 -5.92
C ALA A 189 -16.46 -5.11 -7.12
N ILE A 190 -17.65 -5.53 -7.53
CA ILE A 190 -18.43 -4.85 -8.57
C ILE A 190 -19.36 -3.87 -7.87
N PRO A 191 -19.21 -2.56 -8.09
CA PRO A 191 -20.11 -1.57 -7.52
C PRO A 191 -21.43 -1.57 -8.27
N PHE A 192 -22.52 -1.46 -7.53
CA PHE A 192 -23.86 -1.26 -8.07
C PHE A 192 -24.35 0.13 -7.71
N GLN A 193 -24.78 0.89 -8.71
CA GLN A 193 -25.46 2.19 -8.58
C GLN A 193 -26.83 2.12 -9.20
#